data_63ec19f49d9fc5a693249ecf747a3fe2
#
_entry.id   63ec19f49d9fc5a693249ecf747a3fe2
#
_cell.length_a   1.000
_cell.length_b   1.000
_cell.length_c   1.000
_cell.angle_alpha   90.00
_cell.angle_beta   90.00
_cell.angle_gamma   90.00
#
_symmetry.space_group_name_H-M   'P 1'
#
loop_
_entity.id
_entity.type
_entity.pdbx_description
1 polymer ?
#
loop_
_entity_poly.entity_id
_entity_poly.type
_entity_poly.pdbx_seq_one_letter_code
_entity_poly.pdbx_strand_id
1 'polypeptide(L)'
;MGTVDPVVAPLALDVHQPDWGVQTLDKLDQLDAVVCINMIHISPWSATQALFAGASRRLADGGVLYLYGPYKRGGAQTSPSNDAFDQQLRSRDPAWGVRDMEAVVALGASVGLVCDEPIAMPANNFSLVFRKRLDAARV
;
A
#
# COMPACT_ATOMS: atom_id res chain seq x y z
N MET A 1 -11.75 -5.44 -36.65
CA MET A 1 -11.20 -4.50 -35.69
C MET A 1 -10.71 -5.23 -34.42
N GLY A 2 -9.49 -4.99 -34.03
CA GLY A 2 -8.95 -5.63 -32.87
C GLY A 2 -9.58 -5.10 -31.58
N THR A 3 -9.73 -5.98 -30.59
CA THR A 3 -10.09 -5.57 -29.25
C THR A 3 -8.84 -5.02 -28.54
N VAL A 4 -9.00 -3.95 -27.79
CA VAL A 4 -7.94 -3.46 -26.91
C VAL A 4 -7.91 -4.34 -25.67
N ASP A 5 -6.78 -4.96 -25.42
CA ASP A 5 -6.60 -5.70 -24.18
C ASP A 5 -6.46 -4.69 -23.04
N PRO A 6 -7.42 -4.64 -22.07
CA PRO A 6 -7.35 -3.70 -20.97
C PRO A 6 -6.28 -4.05 -19.93
N VAL A 7 -5.69 -5.24 -20.03
CA VAL A 7 -4.67 -5.69 -19.07
C VAL A 7 -3.34 -5.80 -19.80
N VAL A 8 -2.35 -5.05 -19.34
CA VAL A 8 -0.99 -5.15 -19.86
C VAL A 8 -0.23 -6.28 -19.18
N ALA A 9 0.81 -6.77 -19.84
CA ALA A 9 1.67 -7.80 -19.28
C ALA A 9 2.31 -7.32 -17.96
N PRO A 10 2.55 -8.22 -17.00
CA PRO A 10 3.24 -7.86 -15.76
C PRO A 10 4.63 -7.25 -16.04
N LEU A 11 4.95 -6.24 -15.25
CA LEU A 11 6.25 -5.58 -15.29
C LEU A 11 7.00 -5.85 -13.97
N ALA A 12 8.32 -5.97 -14.05
CA ALA A 12 9.13 -6.08 -12.83
C ALA A 12 9.20 -4.71 -12.16
N LEU A 13 8.53 -4.56 -11.02
CA LEU A 13 8.51 -3.31 -10.24
C LEU A 13 9.29 -3.49 -8.96
N ASP A 14 10.10 -2.48 -8.62
CA ASP A 14 10.74 -2.37 -7.32
C ASP A 14 10.40 -1.00 -6.75
N VAL A 15 9.61 -0.97 -5.68
CA VAL A 15 9.14 0.28 -5.07
C VAL A 15 10.28 1.16 -4.56
N HIS A 16 11.45 0.58 -4.29
CA HIS A 16 12.63 1.34 -3.85
C HIS A 16 13.32 2.10 -4.98
N GLN A 17 13.04 1.74 -6.24
CA GLN A 17 13.61 2.44 -7.39
C GLN A 17 12.83 3.72 -7.70
N PRO A 18 13.48 4.78 -8.25
CA PRO A 18 12.81 6.07 -8.50
C PRO A 18 11.53 5.96 -9.31
N ASP A 19 11.51 5.20 -10.40
CA ASP A 19 10.31 4.99 -11.21
C ASP A 19 9.75 3.59 -11.01
N TRP A 20 9.86 3.06 -9.80
CA TRP A 20 9.59 1.67 -9.47
C TRP A 20 10.34 0.69 -10.39
N GLY A 21 11.50 1.16 -10.92
CA GLY A 21 12.33 0.37 -11.81
C GLY A 21 11.83 0.24 -13.25
N VAL A 22 10.76 0.96 -13.61
CA VAL A 22 10.17 0.88 -14.96
C VAL A 22 10.07 2.28 -15.56
N GLN A 23 10.94 2.57 -16.51
CA GLN A 23 11.02 3.89 -17.14
C GLN A 23 9.78 4.22 -17.98
N THR A 24 9.07 3.20 -18.47
CA THR A 24 7.85 3.41 -19.25
C THR A 24 6.65 3.81 -18.41
N LEU A 25 6.80 3.89 -17.07
CA LEU A 25 5.73 4.32 -16.19
C LEU A 25 5.44 5.82 -16.25
N ASP A 26 6.20 6.58 -17.00
CA ASP A 26 5.88 7.99 -17.24
C ASP A 26 4.48 8.19 -17.84
N LYS A 27 4.01 7.16 -18.58
CA LYS A 27 2.63 7.13 -19.11
C LYS A 27 1.59 6.80 -18.05
N LEU A 28 2.03 6.43 -16.85
CA LEU A 28 1.18 6.04 -15.74
C LEU A 28 1.17 7.06 -14.61
N ASP A 29 1.45 8.33 -14.93
CA ASP A 29 1.51 9.42 -13.92
C ASP A 29 0.14 9.88 -13.42
N GLN A 30 -0.94 9.33 -13.98
CA GLN A 30 -2.30 9.69 -13.60
C GLN A 30 -3.10 8.42 -13.36
N LEU A 31 -2.61 7.60 -12.44
CA LEU A 31 -3.29 6.35 -12.08
C LEU A 31 -4.54 6.65 -11.27
N ASP A 32 -5.59 5.89 -11.51
CA ASP A 32 -6.82 5.95 -10.71
C ASP A 32 -6.70 5.14 -9.44
N ALA A 33 -5.94 4.07 -9.46
CA ALA A 33 -5.77 3.20 -8.29
C ALA A 33 -4.43 2.45 -8.34
N VAL A 34 -3.91 2.20 -7.15
CA VAL A 34 -2.80 1.27 -6.91
C VAL A 34 -3.29 0.26 -5.89
N VAL A 35 -3.15 -1.03 -6.16
CA VAL A 35 -3.58 -2.12 -5.29
C VAL A 35 -2.36 -2.88 -4.80
N CYS A 36 -2.27 -3.09 -3.49
CA CYS A 36 -1.16 -3.80 -2.88
C CYS A 36 -1.69 -4.71 -1.78
N ILE A 37 -1.48 -6.03 -1.93
CA ILE A 37 -2.02 -7.03 -1.02
C ILE A 37 -0.87 -7.72 -0.29
N ASN A 38 -0.85 -7.60 1.06
CA ASN A 38 0.11 -8.22 1.98
C ASN A 38 1.58 -7.80 1.81
N MET A 39 1.97 -7.10 0.77
CA MET A 39 3.37 -6.78 0.49
C MET A 39 4.05 -6.06 1.66
N ILE A 40 3.36 -5.12 2.30
CA ILE A 40 3.96 -4.29 3.37
C ILE A 40 4.34 -5.10 4.60
N HIS A 41 3.76 -6.28 4.79
CA HIS A 41 4.08 -7.17 5.92
C HIS A 41 5.24 -8.11 5.58
N ILE A 42 5.49 -8.36 4.29
CA ILE A 42 6.46 -9.32 3.77
C ILE A 42 7.61 -8.57 3.07
N SER A 43 7.98 -7.45 3.64
CA SER A 43 9.05 -6.59 3.14
C SER A 43 9.49 -5.66 4.28
N PRO A 44 10.67 -5.02 4.18
CA PRO A 44 11.09 -4.03 5.17
C PRO A 44 10.16 -2.83 5.19
N TRP A 45 10.08 -2.13 6.31
CA TRP A 45 9.28 -0.91 6.43
C TRP A 45 9.63 0.13 5.36
N SER A 46 10.89 0.18 4.93
CA SER A 46 11.31 1.07 3.85
C SER A 46 10.55 0.83 2.55
N ALA A 47 10.11 -0.40 2.29
CA ALA A 47 9.27 -0.70 1.12
C ALA A 47 7.89 -0.07 1.26
N THR A 48 7.32 -0.05 2.47
CA THR A 48 6.04 0.64 2.73
C THR A 48 6.18 2.14 2.49
N GLN A 49 7.25 2.74 3.01
CA GLN A 49 7.52 4.17 2.80
C GLN A 49 7.67 4.48 1.30
N ALA A 50 8.40 3.65 0.57
CA ALA A 50 8.61 3.83 -0.87
C ALA A 50 7.32 3.64 -1.66
N LEU A 51 6.48 2.66 -1.28
CA LEU A 51 5.17 2.46 -1.90
C LEU A 51 4.30 3.71 -1.76
N PHE A 52 4.20 4.25 -0.56
CA PHE A 52 3.37 5.43 -0.31
C PHE A 52 3.90 6.66 -1.05
N ALA A 53 5.21 6.88 -1.05
CA ALA A 53 5.81 7.99 -1.78
C ALA A 53 5.57 7.88 -3.28
N GLY A 54 5.75 6.68 -3.85
CA GLY A 54 5.54 6.44 -5.27
C GLY A 54 4.07 6.54 -5.68
N ALA A 55 3.17 6.00 -4.87
CA ALA A 55 1.74 6.11 -5.12
C ALA A 55 1.27 7.56 -5.04
N SER A 56 1.76 8.32 -4.07
CA SER A 56 1.42 9.73 -3.93
C SER A 56 1.79 10.53 -5.19
N ARG A 57 2.93 10.22 -5.81
CA ARG A 57 3.32 10.91 -7.04
C ARG A 57 2.50 10.51 -8.25
N ARG A 58 2.12 9.22 -8.34
CA ARG A 58 1.51 8.65 -9.55
C ARG A 58 0.00 8.66 -9.59
N LEU A 59 -0.64 8.72 -8.43
CA LEU A 59 -2.10 8.78 -8.40
C LEU A 59 -2.60 10.14 -8.87
N ALA A 60 -3.66 10.13 -9.66
CA ALA A 60 -4.42 11.32 -9.96
C ALA A 60 -5.10 11.83 -8.68
N ASP A 61 -5.45 13.11 -8.65
CA ASP A 61 -6.23 13.66 -7.54
C ASP A 61 -7.54 12.86 -7.40
N GLY A 62 -7.85 12.44 -6.18
CA GLY A 62 -8.98 11.57 -5.91
C GLY A 62 -8.71 10.09 -6.16
N GLY A 63 -7.54 9.75 -6.71
CA GLY A 63 -7.13 8.36 -6.89
C GLY A 63 -6.87 7.66 -5.56
N VAL A 64 -6.85 6.33 -5.57
CA VAL A 64 -6.76 5.55 -4.33
C VAL A 64 -5.58 4.59 -4.34
N LEU A 65 -4.96 4.44 -3.17
CA LEU A 65 -4.09 3.32 -2.85
C LEU A 65 -4.90 2.37 -1.97
N TYR A 66 -5.08 1.14 -2.43
CA TYR A 66 -5.82 0.10 -1.72
C TYR A 66 -4.85 -0.91 -1.14
N LEU A 67 -4.91 -1.09 0.18
CA LEU A 67 -4.13 -2.11 0.89
C LEU A 67 -5.08 -3.13 1.50
N TYR A 68 -4.67 -4.39 1.45
CA TYR A 68 -5.41 -5.50 2.08
C TYR A 68 -4.42 -6.37 2.84
N GLY A 69 -4.79 -6.75 4.05
CA GLY A 69 -4.01 -7.66 4.86
C GLY A 69 -4.37 -7.61 6.33
N PRO A 70 -3.66 -8.36 7.16
CA PRO A 70 -3.80 -8.29 8.61
C PRO A 70 -3.12 -7.03 9.15
N TYR A 71 -3.57 -6.53 10.29
CA TYR A 71 -2.97 -5.37 10.95
C TYR A 71 -3.05 -5.52 12.46
N LYS A 72 -2.07 -4.95 13.16
CA LYS A 72 -2.23 -4.65 14.58
C LYS A 72 -3.06 -3.39 14.73
N ARG A 73 -3.81 -3.30 15.80
CA ARG A 73 -4.57 -2.10 16.16
C ARG A 73 -4.28 -1.75 17.61
N GLY A 74 -3.99 -0.47 17.89
CA GLY A 74 -3.67 -0.03 19.22
C GLY A 74 -2.43 -0.72 19.80
N GLY A 75 -1.49 -1.13 18.94
CA GLY A 75 -0.28 -1.84 19.35
C GLY A 75 -0.47 -3.32 19.66
N ALA A 76 -1.66 -3.87 19.46
CA ALA A 76 -1.97 -5.27 19.78
C ALA A 76 -2.44 -6.04 18.55
N GLN A 77 -2.16 -7.35 18.54
CA GLN A 77 -2.68 -8.25 17.53
C GLN A 77 -4.21 -8.34 17.65
N THR A 78 -4.89 -8.43 16.51
CA THR A 78 -6.35 -8.52 16.49
C THR A 78 -6.85 -9.95 16.54
N SER A 79 -5.99 -10.93 16.40
CA SER A 79 -6.34 -12.35 16.53
C SER A 79 -5.12 -13.20 16.82
N PRO A 80 -5.30 -14.42 17.38
CA PRO A 80 -4.20 -15.36 17.54
C PRO A 80 -3.56 -15.79 16.23
N SER A 81 -4.35 -15.92 15.15
CA SER A 81 -3.81 -16.29 13.83
C SER A 81 -2.92 -15.18 13.27
N ASN A 82 -3.25 -13.93 13.49
CA ASN A 82 -2.40 -12.80 13.06
C ASN A 82 -1.10 -12.76 13.86
N ASP A 83 -1.16 -13.06 15.16
CA ASP A 83 0.04 -13.17 15.97
C ASP A 83 0.97 -14.29 15.48
N ALA A 84 0.42 -15.46 15.17
CA ALA A 84 1.19 -16.57 14.63
C ALA A 84 1.80 -16.21 13.27
N PHE A 85 1.06 -15.55 12.42
CA PHE A 85 1.55 -15.09 11.12
C PHE A 85 2.70 -14.08 11.27
N ASP A 86 2.57 -13.12 12.18
CA ASP A 86 3.61 -12.14 12.48
C ASP A 86 4.90 -12.83 12.93
N GLN A 87 4.79 -13.78 13.86
CA GLN A 87 5.95 -14.55 14.33
C GLN A 87 6.61 -15.35 13.19
N GLN A 88 5.80 -15.95 12.31
CA GLN A 88 6.30 -16.69 11.16
C GLN A 88 7.08 -15.75 10.21
N LEU A 89 6.54 -14.57 9.94
CA LEU A 89 7.21 -13.60 9.09
C LEU A 89 8.54 -13.15 9.69
N ARG A 90 8.56 -12.81 10.97
CA ARG A 90 9.77 -12.37 11.65
C ARG A 90 10.83 -13.47 11.74
N SER A 91 10.41 -14.74 11.75
CA SER A 91 11.36 -15.86 11.74
C SER A 91 12.04 -16.02 10.38
N ARG A 92 11.39 -15.57 9.30
CA ARG A 92 11.98 -15.59 7.96
C ARG A 92 12.88 -14.39 7.71
N ASP A 93 12.44 -13.23 8.17
CA ASP A 93 13.21 -11.99 8.06
C ASP A 93 12.80 -11.06 9.21
N PRO A 94 13.73 -10.63 10.06
CA PRO A 94 13.41 -9.79 11.21
C PRO A 94 12.89 -8.39 10.81
N ALA A 95 13.09 -7.98 9.56
CA ALA A 95 12.55 -6.72 9.04
C ALA A 95 11.09 -6.82 8.60
N TRP A 96 10.56 -8.02 8.50
CA TRP A 96 9.16 -8.28 8.12
C TRP A 96 8.29 -8.34 9.37
N GLY A 97 6.98 -8.23 9.18
CA GLY A 97 6.02 -8.40 10.26
C GLY A 97 4.69 -7.75 9.96
N VAL A 98 3.68 -8.12 10.74
CA VAL A 98 2.37 -7.48 10.66
C VAL A 98 2.49 -6.04 11.17
N ARG A 99 2.10 -5.08 10.34
CA ARG A 99 2.27 -3.65 10.63
C ARG A 99 1.14 -3.12 11.52
N ASP A 100 1.44 -2.07 12.27
CA ASP A 100 0.45 -1.31 13.02
C ASP A 100 -0.38 -0.49 12.05
N MET A 101 -1.71 -0.62 12.12
CA MET A 101 -2.62 0.14 11.26
C MET A 101 -2.41 1.64 11.43
N GLU A 102 -2.26 2.10 12.66
CA GLU A 102 -2.08 3.51 12.98
C GLU A 102 -0.80 4.08 12.34
N ALA A 103 0.29 3.31 12.34
CA ALA A 103 1.54 3.73 11.71
C ALA A 103 1.40 3.85 10.18
N VAL A 104 0.68 2.92 9.57
CA VAL A 104 0.43 2.93 8.12
C VAL A 104 -0.46 4.11 7.75
N VAL A 105 -1.52 4.36 8.52
CA VAL A 105 -2.43 5.49 8.31
C VAL A 105 -1.68 6.82 8.44
N ALA A 106 -0.83 6.95 9.46
CA ALA A 106 -0.02 8.16 9.67
C ALA A 106 0.98 8.38 8.52
N LEU A 107 1.58 7.32 8.03
CA LEU A 107 2.48 7.40 6.87
C LEU A 107 1.73 7.93 5.65
N GLY A 108 0.53 7.42 5.38
CA GLY A 108 -0.30 7.90 4.29
C GLY A 108 -0.59 9.39 4.41
N ALA A 109 -1.02 9.84 5.58
CA ALA A 109 -1.33 11.24 5.82
C ALA A 109 -0.11 12.15 5.55
N SER A 110 1.10 11.67 5.87
CA SER A 110 2.32 12.45 5.68
C SER A 110 2.64 12.72 4.21
N VAL A 111 2.08 11.94 3.29
CA VAL A 111 2.29 12.12 1.84
C VAL A 111 1.01 12.49 1.11
N GLY A 112 -0.01 12.95 1.82
CA GLY A 112 -1.26 13.42 1.23
C GLY A 112 -2.24 12.32 0.84
N LEU A 113 -2.04 11.11 1.36
CA LEU A 113 -2.94 9.98 1.17
C LEU A 113 -3.72 9.73 2.46
N VAL A 114 -5.00 10.05 2.46
CA VAL A 114 -5.85 9.99 3.65
C VAL A 114 -6.66 8.70 3.63
N CYS A 115 -6.57 7.94 4.72
CA CYS A 115 -7.28 6.68 4.86
C CYS A 115 -8.75 6.92 5.24
N ASP A 116 -9.65 6.29 4.49
CA ASP A 116 -11.06 6.18 4.87
C ASP A 116 -11.20 5.27 6.10
N GLU A 117 -12.41 5.17 6.65
CA GLU A 117 -12.69 4.23 7.73
C GLU A 117 -12.24 2.81 7.34
N PRO A 118 -11.37 2.16 8.13
CA PRO A 118 -10.94 0.80 7.82
C PRO A 118 -12.11 -0.17 7.73
N ILE A 119 -12.04 -1.09 6.77
CA ILE A 119 -13.10 -2.06 6.52
C ILE A 119 -12.65 -3.43 7.00
N ALA A 120 -13.33 -3.96 8.01
CA ALA A 120 -13.06 -5.32 8.50
C ALA A 120 -13.46 -6.34 7.42
N MET A 121 -12.57 -7.26 7.15
CA MET A 121 -12.73 -8.29 6.13
C MET A 121 -12.64 -9.67 6.78
N PRO A 122 -13.11 -10.75 6.10
CA PRO A 122 -12.98 -12.09 6.63
C PRO A 122 -11.54 -12.46 6.97
N ALA A 123 -11.38 -13.43 7.87
CA ALA A 123 -10.09 -13.97 8.30
C ALA A 123 -9.19 -12.94 9.00
N ASN A 124 -9.80 -11.98 9.69
CA ASN A 124 -9.10 -10.95 10.48
C ASN A 124 -8.18 -10.06 9.65
N ASN A 125 -8.57 -9.82 8.40
CA ASN A 125 -7.94 -8.85 7.52
C ASN A 125 -8.71 -7.53 7.53
N PHE A 126 -8.08 -6.49 6.99
CA PHE A 126 -8.71 -5.21 6.77
C PHE A 126 -8.41 -4.70 5.36
N SER A 127 -9.38 -4.00 4.79
CA SER A 127 -9.17 -3.18 3.60
C SER A 127 -8.93 -1.75 4.07
N LEU A 128 -7.83 -1.16 3.63
CA LEU A 128 -7.51 0.25 3.87
C LEU A 128 -7.53 0.97 2.52
N VAL A 129 -8.36 2.00 2.42
CA VAL A 129 -8.48 2.82 1.22
C VAL A 129 -7.92 4.19 1.51
N PHE A 130 -6.80 4.52 0.85
CA PHE A 130 -6.15 5.82 0.98
C PHE A 130 -6.49 6.65 -0.25
N ARG A 131 -7.02 7.86 -0.05
CA ARG A 131 -7.37 8.76 -1.15
C ARG A 131 -6.36 9.88 -1.27
N LYS A 132 -5.94 10.15 -2.49
CA LYS A 132 -5.07 11.29 -2.75
C LYS A 132 -5.91 12.55 -2.71
N ARG A 133 -5.60 13.42 -1.74
CA ARG A 133 -6.26 14.71 -1.62
C ARG A 133 -5.68 15.72 -2.61
N LEU A 134 -6.51 16.66 -3.01
CA LEU A 134 -6.02 17.88 -3.62
C LEU A 134 -5.04 18.55 -2.68
N ASP A 135 -3.94 19.06 -3.23
CA ASP A 135 -2.93 19.73 -2.45
C ASP A 135 -3.52 20.98 -1.79
N ALA A 136 -3.66 20.95 -0.47
CA ALA A 136 -4.21 22.07 0.30
C ALA A 136 -3.35 23.34 0.17
N ALA A 137 -2.07 23.21 -0.14
CA ALA A 137 -1.18 24.35 -0.34
C ALA A 137 -1.53 25.15 -1.59
N ARG A 138 -2.37 24.63 -2.47
CA ARG A 138 -2.84 25.32 -3.68
C ARG A 138 -4.07 26.17 -3.43
N VAL A 139 -4.64 26.04 -2.29
CA VAL A 139 -5.87 26.77 -1.95
C VAL A 139 -5.54 28.19 -1.52
#